data_6542fa68895bccd9cc882c655bdadb7f
#
_entry.id   6542fa68895bccd9cc882c655bdadb7f
#
_cell.length_a   1.000
_cell.length_b   1.000
_cell.length_c   1.000
_cell.angle_alpha   90.00
_cell.angle_beta   90.00
_cell.angle_gamma   90.00
#
_symmetry.space_group_name_H-M   'P 1'
#
loop_
_entity.id
_entity.type
_entity.pdbx_description
1 polymer ?
#
loop_
_entity_poly.entity_id
_entity_poly.type
_entity_poly.pdbx_seq_one_letter_code
_entity_poly.pdbx_strand_id
1 'polypeptide(L)'
;MTKNNSLKLGYDYDAWHGYGQRDVLFTDISLKTNSHMILCGMSGSGKSYALVWCLKMLILASPPEAEYFFADFKQDDSFAFLRGCTFYYPYKKSLEALEVVYTILHKRQSGEDKNRYTVTLIWDEYMANILALQGEDKKKTADVMNKVSEILMLGRSLGVRFICSCQ
;
A
#
# COMPACT_ATOMS: atom_id res chain seq x y z
N MET A 1 -25.95 1.46 9.30
CA MET A 1 -25.11 2.21 8.35
C MET A 1 -24.31 1.21 7.56
N THR A 2 -24.64 0.97 6.30
CA THR A 2 -23.82 0.16 5.38
C THR A 2 -22.50 0.91 5.17
N LYS A 3 -21.40 0.39 5.74
CA LYS A 3 -20.05 0.89 5.45
C LYS A 3 -19.86 0.79 3.95
N ASN A 4 -19.71 1.94 3.31
CA ASN A 4 -19.47 2.01 1.88
C ASN A 4 -18.04 1.48 1.63
N ASN A 5 -17.91 0.21 1.27
CA ASN A 5 -16.62 -0.44 0.99
C ASN A 5 -16.01 0.02 -0.34
N SER A 6 -16.50 1.12 -0.90
CA SER A 6 -16.01 1.62 -2.19
C SER A 6 -15.01 2.77 -2.01
N LEU A 7 -13.89 2.64 -2.70
CA LEU A 7 -12.84 3.65 -2.81
C LEU A 7 -13.05 4.41 -4.12
N LYS A 8 -13.21 5.73 -4.07
CA LYS A 8 -13.18 6.56 -5.25
C LYS A 8 -11.74 6.65 -5.77
N LEU A 9 -11.50 6.14 -6.97
CA LEU A 9 -10.19 6.20 -7.62
C LEU A 9 -9.96 7.52 -8.36
N GLY A 10 -10.98 8.01 -9.07
CA GLY A 10 -10.89 9.21 -9.90
C GLY A 10 -12.11 9.32 -10.82
N TYR A 11 -11.87 9.90 -11.98
CA TYR A 11 -12.88 10.02 -13.05
C TYR A 11 -12.43 9.22 -14.27
N ASP A 12 -13.41 8.70 -15.02
CA ASP A 12 -13.15 8.08 -16.31
C ASP A 12 -12.57 9.12 -17.29
N TYR A 13 -11.42 8.80 -17.88
CA TYR A 13 -10.70 9.72 -18.75
C TYR A 13 -11.45 9.98 -20.05
N ASP A 14 -11.97 8.91 -20.67
CA ASP A 14 -12.62 9.00 -21.98
C ASP A 14 -13.97 9.70 -21.86
N ALA A 15 -14.74 9.39 -20.81
CA ALA A 15 -15.99 10.08 -20.51
C ALA A 15 -15.77 11.59 -20.29
N TRP A 16 -14.73 11.95 -19.53
CA TRP A 16 -14.44 13.36 -19.24
C TRP A 16 -13.93 14.12 -20.47
N HIS A 17 -12.91 13.59 -21.16
CA HIS A 17 -12.29 14.30 -22.30
C HIS A 17 -13.10 14.21 -23.60
N GLY A 18 -13.79 13.07 -23.82
CA GLY A 18 -14.60 12.87 -25.03
C GLY A 18 -15.99 13.51 -24.97
N TYR A 19 -16.63 13.47 -23.80
CA TYR A 19 -18.04 13.86 -23.64
C TYR A 19 -18.30 14.90 -22.55
N GLY A 20 -17.26 15.38 -21.84
CA GLY A 20 -17.42 16.32 -20.73
C GLY A 20 -18.09 15.72 -19.47
N GLN A 21 -18.27 14.40 -19.43
CA GLN A 21 -18.93 13.70 -18.32
C GLN A 21 -17.90 13.34 -17.24
N ARG A 22 -18.24 13.58 -15.99
CA ARG A 22 -17.38 13.25 -14.84
C ARG A 22 -17.83 11.95 -14.18
N ASP A 23 -17.74 10.86 -14.92
CA ASP A 23 -18.08 9.54 -14.41
C ASP A 23 -17.05 9.08 -13.39
N VAL A 24 -17.50 8.81 -12.17
CA VAL A 24 -16.62 8.46 -11.06
C VAL A 24 -16.29 6.97 -11.11
N LEU A 25 -14.99 6.66 -11.09
CA LEU A 25 -14.50 5.29 -10.96
C LEU A 25 -14.36 4.92 -9.49
N PHE A 26 -14.94 3.79 -9.13
CA PHE A 26 -14.84 3.20 -7.80
C PHE A 26 -14.23 1.81 -7.85
N THR A 27 -13.51 1.44 -6.78
CA THR A 27 -13.13 0.06 -6.51
C THR A 27 -13.60 -0.35 -5.12
N ASP A 28 -13.81 -1.65 -4.93
CA ASP A 28 -14.10 -2.20 -3.61
C ASP A 28 -12.79 -2.29 -2.79
N ILE A 29 -12.81 -1.78 -1.56
CA ILE A 29 -11.68 -1.84 -0.62
C ILE A 29 -11.77 -3.01 0.34
N SER A 30 -12.77 -3.87 0.21
CA SER A 30 -12.88 -5.07 1.02
C SER A 30 -11.66 -5.96 0.81
N LEU A 31 -11.03 -6.42 1.90
CA LEU A 31 -9.97 -7.44 1.81
C LEU A 31 -10.44 -8.75 1.18
N LYS A 32 -11.75 -9.01 1.16
CA LYS A 32 -12.31 -10.22 0.55
C LYS A 32 -12.27 -10.19 -0.97
N THR A 33 -12.42 -9.02 -1.56
CA THR A 33 -12.47 -8.80 -3.02
C THR A 33 -11.17 -8.23 -3.57
N ASN A 34 -10.64 -7.18 -2.95
CA ASN A 34 -9.42 -6.48 -3.37
C ASN A 34 -8.42 -6.39 -2.21
N SER A 35 -7.68 -7.48 -2.01
CA SER A 35 -6.74 -7.59 -0.88
C SER A 35 -5.55 -6.65 -1.06
N HIS A 36 -5.00 -6.56 -2.26
CA HIS A 36 -3.76 -5.84 -2.57
C HIS A 36 -3.97 -4.93 -3.77
N MET A 37 -3.09 -3.92 -3.91
CA MET A 37 -3.17 -2.96 -5.02
C MET A 37 -1.75 -2.64 -5.53
N ILE A 38 -1.62 -2.52 -6.84
CA ILE A 38 -0.43 -2.01 -7.49
C ILE A 38 -0.80 -0.80 -8.36
N LEU A 39 -0.02 0.29 -8.24
CA LEU A 39 -0.11 1.47 -9.09
C LEU A 39 1.10 1.50 -10.02
N CYS A 40 0.86 1.29 -11.30
CA CYS A 40 1.91 1.30 -12.32
C CYS A 40 1.79 2.54 -13.21
N GLY A 41 2.91 3.07 -13.66
CA GLY A 41 2.93 4.18 -14.60
C GLY A 41 4.34 4.79 -14.74
N MET A 42 4.57 5.49 -15.83
CA MET A 42 5.84 6.16 -16.10
C MET A 42 6.13 7.27 -15.08
N SER A 43 7.40 7.71 -15.02
CA SER A 43 7.77 8.89 -14.25
C SER A 43 6.93 10.10 -14.70
N GLY A 44 6.49 10.91 -13.76
CA GLY A 44 5.63 12.08 -14.04
C GLY A 44 4.16 11.78 -14.36
N SER A 45 3.73 10.50 -14.36
CA SER A 45 2.32 10.13 -14.63
C SER A 45 1.34 10.42 -13.49
N GLY A 46 1.82 10.99 -12.37
CA GLY A 46 0.97 11.30 -11.21
C GLY A 46 0.80 10.15 -10.21
N LYS A 47 1.62 9.08 -10.26
CA LYS A 47 1.53 7.94 -9.32
C LYS A 47 1.56 8.36 -7.86
N SER A 48 2.48 9.24 -7.46
CA SER A 48 2.59 9.69 -6.07
C SER A 48 1.33 10.41 -5.61
N TYR A 49 0.74 11.26 -6.47
CA TYR A 49 -0.56 11.90 -6.18
C TYR A 49 -1.69 10.88 -6.06
N ALA A 50 -1.73 9.89 -6.96
CA ALA A 50 -2.72 8.82 -6.89
C ALA A 50 -2.57 8.00 -5.60
N LEU A 51 -1.33 7.71 -5.18
CA LEU A 51 -1.04 7.00 -3.93
C LEU A 51 -1.47 7.80 -2.69
N VAL A 52 -1.20 9.11 -2.66
CA VAL A 52 -1.68 10.02 -1.60
C VAL A 52 -3.20 10.04 -1.55
N TRP A 53 -3.85 10.11 -2.71
CA TRP A 53 -5.30 10.06 -2.80
C TRP A 53 -5.86 8.73 -2.28
N CYS A 54 -5.30 7.61 -2.70
CA CYS A 54 -5.69 6.28 -2.23
C CYS A 54 -5.51 6.16 -0.72
N LEU A 55 -4.37 6.60 -0.17
CA LEU A 55 -4.13 6.60 1.27
C LEU A 55 -5.18 7.42 2.02
N LYS A 56 -5.47 8.65 1.58
CA LYS A 56 -6.51 9.49 2.17
C LYS A 56 -7.86 8.78 2.18
N MET A 57 -8.26 8.23 1.05
CA MET A 57 -9.57 7.57 0.91
C MET A 57 -9.65 6.30 1.74
N LEU A 58 -8.55 5.53 1.84
CA LEU A 58 -8.47 4.34 2.70
C LEU A 58 -8.63 4.71 4.17
N ILE A 59 -7.94 5.74 4.64
CA ILE A 59 -8.03 6.21 6.02
C ILE A 59 -9.47 6.63 6.35
N LEU A 60 -10.12 7.39 5.46
CA LEU A 60 -11.49 7.85 5.65
C LEU A 60 -12.53 6.73 5.65
N ALA A 61 -12.30 5.67 4.88
CA ALA A 61 -13.22 4.55 4.72
C ALA A 61 -12.98 3.42 5.75
N SER A 62 -11.82 3.39 6.38
CA SER A 62 -11.42 2.33 7.33
C SER A 62 -11.90 2.62 8.75
N PRO A 63 -12.06 1.57 9.58
CA PRO A 63 -12.33 1.77 11.01
C PRO A 63 -11.10 2.38 11.71
N PRO A 64 -11.29 3.00 12.90
CA PRO A 64 -10.23 3.68 13.65
C PRO A 64 -9.05 2.76 14.03
N GLU A 65 -9.32 1.47 14.16
CA GLU A 65 -8.32 0.45 14.52
C GLU A 65 -7.40 0.07 13.36
N ALA A 66 -7.69 0.53 12.12
CA ALA A 66 -6.87 0.21 10.96
C ALA A 66 -5.50 0.90 11.07
N GLU A 67 -4.45 0.14 10.79
CA GLU A 67 -3.07 0.60 10.86
C GLU A 67 -2.46 0.74 9.47
N TYR A 68 -1.58 1.73 9.33
CA TYR A 68 -0.91 2.04 8.07
C TYR A 68 0.59 2.16 8.31
N PHE A 69 1.41 1.54 7.46
CA PHE A 69 2.86 1.62 7.46
C PHE A 69 3.30 2.08 6.08
N PHE A 70 3.95 3.24 6.01
CA PHE A 70 4.31 3.86 4.74
C PHE A 70 5.83 3.78 4.52
N ALA A 71 6.24 2.98 3.55
CA ALA A 71 7.63 2.83 3.12
C ALA A 71 7.88 3.73 1.90
N ASP A 72 8.70 4.76 2.07
CA ASP A 72 9.08 5.74 1.04
C ASP A 72 10.57 5.65 0.76
N PHE A 73 10.94 4.83 -0.20
CA PHE A 73 12.35 4.62 -0.54
C PHE A 73 13.00 5.86 -1.14
N LYS A 74 12.27 6.59 -1.98
CA LYS A 74 12.79 7.74 -2.72
C LYS A 74 12.77 9.04 -1.91
N GLN A 75 11.98 9.09 -0.84
CA GLN A 75 11.73 10.30 -0.04
C GLN A 75 11.13 11.44 -0.87
N ASP A 76 10.11 11.12 -1.69
CA ASP A 76 9.45 12.07 -2.56
C ASP A 76 8.75 13.18 -1.75
N ASP A 77 8.85 14.42 -2.24
CA ASP A 77 8.25 15.59 -1.57
C ASP A 77 6.72 15.53 -1.52
N SER A 78 6.09 14.73 -2.39
CA SER A 78 4.64 14.46 -2.33
C SER A 78 4.20 13.85 -1.00
N PHE A 79 5.13 13.22 -0.26
CA PHE A 79 4.89 12.60 1.05
C PHE A 79 5.46 13.40 2.22
N ALA A 80 5.89 14.66 1.99
CA ALA A 80 6.49 15.51 3.03
C ALA A 80 5.59 15.66 4.26
N PHE A 81 4.27 15.61 4.09
CA PHE A 81 3.28 15.68 5.18
C PHE A 81 3.31 14.47 6.12
N LEU A 82 3.91 13.34 5.71
CA LEU A 82 4.10 12.15 6.55
C LEU A 82 5.38 12.20 7.39
N ARG A 83 6.30 13.12 7.08
CA ARG A 83 7.57 13.26 7.81
C ARG A 83 7.29 13.57 9.28
N GLY A 84 7.89 12.77 10.17
CA GLY A 84 7.63 12.86 11.62
C GLY A 84 6.48 11.99 12.13
N CYS A 85 5.70 11.36 11.28
CA CYS A 85 4.73 10.35 11.68
C CYS A 85 5.43 9.04 12.05
N THR A 86 4.96 8.36 13.10
CA THR A 86 5.56 7.10 13.58
C THR A 86 5.42 5.93 12.59
N PHE A 87 4.49 6.02 11.66
CA PHE A 87 4.23 5.02 10.63
C PHE A 87 4.93 5.31 9.29
N TYR A 88 5.77 6.35 9.21
CA TYR A 88 6.51 6.73 8.02
C TYR A 88 7.96 6.22 8.08
N TYR A 89 8.36 5.46 7.08
CA TYR A 89 9.64 4.75 6.99
C TYR A 89 10.41 5.19 5.73
N PRO A 90 11.25 6.24 5.82
CA PRO A 90 11.97 6.77 4.68
C PRO A 90 13.21 5.95 4.31
N TYR A 91 13.55 5.92 3.03
CA TYR A 91 14.80 5.37 2.47
C TYR A 91 15.08 3.94 2.98
N LYS A 92 16.25 3.70 3.61
CA LYS A 92 16.64 2.37 4.12
C LYS A 92 15.71 1.82 5.21
N LYS A 93 14.98 2.69 5.90
CA LYS A 93 13.97 2.26 6.87
C LYS A 93 12.72 1.65 6.24
N SER A 94 12.53 1.78 4.92
CA SER A 94 11.41 1.13 4.23
C SER A 94 11.36 -0.38 4.47
N LEU A 95 12.52 -1.03 4.67
CA LEU A 95 12.57 -2.45 5.03
C LEU A 95 12.05 -2.73 6.45
N GLU A 96 12.20 -1.79 7.38
CA GLU A 96 11.68 -1.92 8.75
C GLU A 96 10.15 -1.96 8.74
N ALA A 97 9.50 -1.19 7.86
CA ALA A 97 8.04 -1.24 7.67
C ALA A 97 7.57 -2.64 7.28
N LEU A 98 8.28 -3.31 6.37
CA LEU A 98 8.00 -4.68 5.99
C LEU A 98 8.15 -5.63 7.19
N GLU A 99 9.22 -5.51 7.97
CA GLU A 99 9.46 -6.39 9.13
C GLU A 99 8.35 -6.26 10.19
N VAL A 100 7.87 -5.04 10.44
CA VAL A 100 6.75 -4.81 11.37
C VAL A 100 5.48 -5.51 10.87
N VAL A 101 5.11 -5.28 9.60
CA VAL A 101 3.89 -5.86 9.02
C VAL A 101 3.99 -7.37 8.90
N TYR A 102 5.16 -7.90 8.55
CA TYR A 102 5.42 -9.33 8.47
C TYR A 102 5.32 -10.00 9.85
N THR A 103 5.82 -9.34 10.88
CA THR A 103 5.68 -9.81 12.27
C THR A 103 4.21 -9.89 12.68
N ILE A 104 3.39 -8.89 12.33
CA ILE A 104 1.95 -8.90 12.60
C ILE A 104 1.28 -10.07 11.85
N LEU A 105 1.63 -10.28 10.57
CA LEU A 105 1.12 -11.39 9.76
C LEU A 105 1.34 -12.74 10.48
N HIS A 106 2.58 -13.00 10.94
CA HIS A 106 2.92 -14.26 11.60
C HIS A 106 2.27 -14.43 12.97
N LYS A 107 2.17 -13.37 13.76
CA LYS A 107 1.42 -13.41 15.03
C LYS A 107 -0.06 -13.75 14.82
N ARG A 108 -0.65 -13.25 13.74
CA ARG A 108 -2.03 -13.57 13.36
C ARG A 108 -2.15 -15.00 12.81
N GLN A 109 -1.16 -15.46 12.08
CA GLN A 109 -1.12 -16.84 11.56
C GLN A 109 -0.96 -17.87 12.68
N SER A 110 -0.11 -17.61 13.66
CA SER A 110 0.09 -18.49 14.83
C SER A 110 -1.09 -18.46 15.81
N GLY A 111 -1.99 -17.47 15.72
CA GLY A 111 -3.10 -17.28 16.65
C GLY A 111 -2.71 -16.51 17.93
N GLU A 112 -1.49 -16.03 18.03
CA GLU A 112 -1.02 -15.15 19.11
C GLU A 112 -1.77 -13.80 19.07
N ASP A 113 -1.93 -13.22 17.87
CA ASP A 113 -2.81 -12.07 17.62
C ASP A 113 -4.10 -12.51 16.94
N LYS A 114 -5.23 -12.35 17.63
CA LYS A 114 -6.58 -12.68 17.13
C LYS A 114 -7.27 -11.50 16.43
N ASN A 115 -6.64 -10.32 16.41
CA ASN A 115 -7.20 -9.16 15.75
C ASN A 115 -7.27 -9.37 14.23
N ARG A 116 -8.29 -8.75 13.61
CA ARG A 116 -8.50 -8.80 12.15
C ARG A 116 -8.83 -7.42 11.57
N TYR A 117 -8.54 -6.33 12.32
CA TYR A 117 -8.54 -4.99 11.72
C TYR A 117 -7.47 -4.92 10.62
N THR A 118 -7.70 -4.07 9.64
CA THR A 118 -6.81 -4.00 8.49
C THR A 118 -5.49 -3.33 8.85
N VAL A 119 -4.39 -4.02 8.56
CA VAL A 119 -3.03 -3.49 8.56
C VAL A 119 -2.58 -3.33 7.12
N THR A 120 -2.19 -2.13 6.72
CA THR A 120 -1.80 -1.83 5.33
C THR A 120 -0.34 -1.40 5.26
N LEU A 121 0.46 -2.17 4.53
CA LEU A 121 1.79 -1.75 4.09
C LEU A 121 1.66 -1.03 2.74
N ILE A 122 2.07 0.23 2.69
CA ILE A 122 2.12 1.04 1.48
C ILE A 122 3.59 1.24 1.14
N TRP A 123 4.01 0.88 -0.09
CA TRP A 123 5.40 0.97 -0.50
C TRP A 123 5.53 1.75 -1.80
N ASP A 124 6.03 2.98 -1.69
CA ASP A 124 6.33 3.78 -2.88
C ASP A 124 7.66 3.37 -3.50
N GLU A 125 7.66 3.31 -4.83
CA GLU A 125 8.82 2.88 -5.65
C GLU A 125 9.39 1.52 -5.22
N TYR A 126 8.50 0.54 -4.95
CA TYR A 126 8.88 -0.80 -4.49
C TYR A 126 9.96 -1.44 -5.35
N MET A 127 9.80 -1.44 -6.68
CA MET A 127 10.77 -2.07 -7.59
C MET A 127 12.13 -1.37 -7.56
N ALA A 128 12.16 -0.04 -7.44
CA ALA A 128 13.42 0.70 -7.33
C ALA A 128 14.18 0.31 -6.06
N ASN A 129 13.46 0.12 -4.94
CA ASN A 129 14.08 -0.35 -3.69
C ASN A 129 14.62 -1.78 -3.82
N ILE A 130 13.86 -2.68 -4.44
CA ILE A 130 14.29 -4.06 -4.68
C ILE A 130 15.54 -4.10 -5.56
N LEU A 131 15.59 -3.33 -6.64
CA LEU A 131 16.75 -3.27 -7.55
C LEU A 131 17.99 -2.70 -6.86
N ALA A 132 17.84 -1.65 -6.05
CA ALA A 132 18.93 -1.09 -5.26
C ALA A 132 19.48 -2.13 -4.27
N LEU A 133 18.59 -2.81 -3.55
CA LEU A 133 18.95 -3.85 -2.61
C LEU A 133 19.65 -5.05 -3.30
N GLN A 134 19.19 -5.43 -4.49
CA GLN A 134 19.78 -6.52 -5.29
C GLN A 134 21.23 -6.23 -5.68
N GLY A 135 21.56 -4.97 -5.92
CA GLY A 135 22.93 -4.52 -6.15
C GLY A 135 23.82 -4.60 -4.91
N GLU A 136 23.24 -4.45 -3.72
CA GLU A 136 23.98 -4.49 -2.44
C GLU A 136 24.05 -5.91 -1.85
N ASP A 137 22.91 -6.61 -1.77
CA ASP A 137 22.77 -7.92 -1.10
C ASP A 137 21.66 -8.77 -1.73
N LYS A 138 22.06 -9.72 -2.57
CA LYS A 138 21.11 -10.63 -3.25
C LYS A 138 20.34 -11.54 -2.28
N LYS A 139 20.96 -11.96 -1.17
CA LYS A 139 20.32 -12.85 -0.21
C LYS A 139 19.22 -12.10 0.53
N LYS A 140 19.51 -10.88 0.97
CA LYS A 140 18.53 -10.00 1.62
C LYS A 140 17.39 -9.65 0.67
N THR A 141 17.69 -9.42 -0.61
CA THR A 141 16.65 -9.18 -1.64
C THR A 141 15.69 -10.36 -1.73
N ALA A 142 16.21 -11.59 -1.81
CA ALA A 142 15.38 -12.78 -1.87
C ALA A 142 14.50 -12.92 -0.61
N ASP A 143 15.02 -12.64 0.57
CA ASP A 143 14.27 -12.64 1.83
C ASP A 143 13.11 -11.61 1.80
N VAL A 144 13.40 -10.38 1.40
CA VAL A 144 12.38 -9.32 1.25
C VAL A 144 11.28 -9.73 0.27
N MET A 145 11.65 -10.27 -0.89
CA MET A 145 10.69 -10.71 -1.90
C MET A 145 9.83 -11.88 -1.38
N ASN A 146 10.42 -12.83 -0.63
CA ASN A 146 9.68 -13.92 -0.01
C ASN A 146 8.66 -13.40 1.01
N LYS A 147 9.04 -12.47 1.89
CA LYS A 147 8.14 -11.86 2.87
C LYS A 147 6.96 -11.14 2.20
N VAL A 148 7.23 -10.38 1.14
CA VAL A 148 6.16 -9.74 0.36
C VAL A 148 5.25 -10.78 -0.28
N SER A 149 5.83 -11.86 -0.84
CA SER A 149 5.05 -12.96 -1.43
C SER A 149 4.12 -13.63 -0.41
N GLU A 150 4.60 -13.87 0.82
CA GLU A 150 3.77 -14.41 1.90
C GLU A 150 2.63 -13.45 2.28
N ILE A 151 2.91 -12.14 2.37
CA ILE A 151 1.86 -11.13 2.60
C ILE A 151 0.80 -11.19 1.49
N LEU A 152 1.21 -11.30 0.23
CA LEU A 152 0.29 -11.39 -0.91
C LEU A 152 -0.57 -12.66 -0.86
N MET A 153 -0.01 -13.79 -0.44
CA MET A 153 -0.72 -15.07 -0.38
C MET A 153 -1.63 -15.20 0.85
N LEU A 154 -1.19 -14.75 2.02
CA LEU A 154 -1.85 -15.00 3.30
C LEU A 154 -2.60 -13.79 3.85
N GLY A 155 -2.22 -12.58 3.44
CA GLY A 155 -2.68 -11.33 4.02
C GLY A 155 -4.19 -11.16 4.02
N ARG A 156 -4.87 -11.62 2.95
CA ARG A 156 -6.32 -11.55 2.82
C ARG A 156 -7.06 -12.12 4.03
N SER A 157 -6.71 -13.33 4.46
CA SER A 157 -7.36 -14.02 5.59
C SER A 157 -6.93 -13.48 6.95
N LEU A 158 -5.75 -12.85 7.02
CA LEU A 158 -5.13 -12.36 8.24
C LEU A 158 -5.31 -10.85 8.46
N GLY A 159 -6.06 -10.17 7.59
CA GLY A 159 -6.31 -8.73 7.73
C GLY A 159 -5.13 -7.86 7.30
N VAL A 160 -4.21 -8.36 6.46
CA VAL A 160 -3.02 -7.61 6.01
C VAL A 160 -3.15 -7.25 4.53
N ARG A 161 -2.93 -5.99 4.20
CA ARG A 161 -2.95 -5.46 2.83
C ARG A 161 -1.58 -4.96 2.41
N PHE A 162 -1.25 -5.16 1.14
CA PHE A 162 -0.08 -4.58 0.50
C PHE A 162 -0.52 -3.67 -0.65
N ILE A 163 0.01 -2.46 -0.67
CA ILE A 163 -0.19 -1.49 -1.76
C ILE A 163 1.19 -1.02 -2.18
N CYS A 164 1.51 -1.07 -3.46
CA CYS A 164 2.78 -0.52 -3.94
C CYS A 164 2.63 0.31 -5.21
N SER A 165 3.57 1.22 -5.39
CA SER A 165 3.78 1.89 -6.67
C SER A 165 5.02 1.31 -7.37
N CYS A 166 4.96 1.25 -8.71
CA CYS A 166 6.06 0.79 -9.55
C CYS A 166 6.15 1.64 -10.83
N GLN A 167 7.37 1.78 -11.32
CA GLN A 167 7.64 2.28 -12.66
C GLN A 167 7.93 1.14 -13.61
#